data_3313432660ef10b407ecf3b93a456e39
#
_entry.id   3313432660ef10b407ecf3b93a456e39
#
_cell.length_a   1.000
_cell.length_b   1.000
_cell.length_c   1.000
_cell.angle_alpha   90.00
_cell.angle_beta   90.00
_cell.angle_gamma   90.00
#
_symmetry.space_group_name_H-M   'P 1'
#
loop_
_entity.id
_entity.type
_entity.pdbx_description
1 polymer ?
#
loop_
_entity_poly.entity_id
_entity_poly.type
_entity_poly.pdbx_seq_one_letter_code
_entity_poly.pdbx_strand_id
1 'polypeptide(L)'
;MSHVLSTGVASPQEASAFFEAQLAFRTDPADLAADLLAGEAAEGGSIVVIDTRSPAHYAEGHIPGAISFPHSTMSPTTTQGLSRDKVYVCYCDGIGCNGSTQGAYKLAALGFRVKELIGGLHWWRQDGFAVATGSEAGVLLEGGIACAC
;
A
#
# COMPACT_ATOMS: atom_id res chain seq x y z
N MET A 1 8.39 -30.78 -25.05
CA MET A 1 7.18 -29.96 -24.78
C MET A 1 7.56 -28.94 -23.68
N SER A 2 7.20 -27.67 -23.84
CA SER A 2 7.48 -26.64 -22.83
C SER A 2 6.30 -26.55 -21.86
N HIS A 3 6.57 -26.70 -20.56
CA HIS A 3 5.55 -26.51 -19.52
C HIS A 3 5.12 -25.03 -19.40
N VAL A 4 6.05 -24.10 -19.63
CA VAL A 4 5.73 -22.66 -19.60
C VAL A 4 4.73 -22.27 -20.68
N LEU A 5 4.79 -22.91 -21.84
CA LEU A 5 3.90 -22.59 -22.96
C LEU A 5 2.59 -23.39 -22.97
N SER A 6 2.42 -24.32 -22.04
CA SER A 6 1.26 -25.24 -22.01
C SER A 6 -0.08 -24.51 -21.78
N THR A 7 -0.03 -23.34 -21.16
CA THR A 7 -1.21 -22.49 -20.88
C THR A 7 -1.44 -21.41 -21.93
N GLY A 8 -0.62 -21.39 -22.97
CA GLY A 8 -0.64 -20.34 -24.00
C GLY A 8 0.18 -19.11 -23.61
N VAL A 9 0.29 -18.20 -24.55
CA VAL A 9 1.00 -16.92 -24.37
C VAL A 9 0.14 -15.82 -24.97
N ALA A 10 -0.10 -14.77 -24.23
CA ALA A 10 -0.82 -13.61 -24.73
C ALA A 10 -0.05 -12.93 -25.87
N SER A 11 -0.76 -12.24 -26.77
CA SER A 11 -0.10 -11.41 -27.79
C SER A 11 0.70 -10.30 -27.12
N PRO A 12 1.76 -9.76 -27.77
CA PRO A 12 2.48 -8.62 -27.22
C PRO A 12 1.59 -7.43 -26.89
N GLN A 13 0.55 -7.18 -27.68
CA GLN A 13 -0.39 -6.08 -27.46
C GLN A 13 -1.25 -6.30 -26.21
N GLU A 14 -1.79 -7.48 -26.03
CA GLU A 14 -2.57 -7.85 -24.84
C GLU A 14 -1.69 -7.84 -23.57
N ALA A 15 -0.48 -8.39 -23.66
CA ALA A 15 0.46 -8.40 -22.56
C ALA A 15 0.86 -6.97 -22.13
N SER A 16 1.14 -6.09 -23.10
CA SER A 16 1.47 -4.68 -22.83
C SER A 16 0.34 -3.97 -22.08
N ALA A 17 -0.90 -4.13 -22.52
CA ALA A 17 -2.06 -3.51 -21.87
C ALA A 17 -2.26 -4.02 -20.44
N PHE A 18 -2.12 -5.34 -20.23
CA PHE A 18 -2.26 -5.94 -18.91
C PHE A 18 -1.18 -5.46 -17.93
N PHE A 19 0.08 -5.47 -18.34
CA PHE A 19 1.17 -5.07 -17.46
C PHE A 19 1.18 -3.56 -17.20
N GLU A 20 0.81 -2.73 -18.17
CA GLU A 20 0.59 -1.30 -17.95
C GLU A 20 -0.50 -1.08 -16.88
N ALA A 21 -1.59 -1.80 -16.94
CA ALA A 21 -2.65 -1.75 -15.94
C ALA A 21 -2.12 -2.13 -14.55
N GLN A 22 -1.34 -3.23 -14.44
CA GLN A 22 -0.73 -3.62 -13.16
C GLN A 22 0.16 -2.54 -12.58
N LEU A 23 0.99 -1.89 -13.39
CA LEU A 23 1.85 -0.78 -12.96
C LEU A 23 1.04 0.42 -12.49
N ALA A 24 -0.11 0.70 -13.10
CA ALA A 24 -1.00 1.79 -12.69
C ALA A 24 -1.71 1.49 -11.36
N PHE A 25 -2.11 0.22 -11.12
CA PHE A 25 -2.88 -0.17 -9.93
C PHE A 25 -2.04 -0.55 -8.73
N ARG A 26 -0.75 -0.84 -8.89
CA ARG A 26 0.12 -1.37 -7.85
C ARG A 26 1.41 -0.59 -7.69
N THR A 27 2.03 -0.76 -6.54
CA THR A 27 3.40 -0.35 -6.25
C THR A 27 4.09 -1.47 -5.47
N ASP A 28 5.41 -1.43 -5.39
CA ASP A 28 6.19 -2.41 -4.64
C ASP A 28 6.86 -1.79 -3.40
N PRO A 29 7.42 -2.61 -2.49
CA PRO A 29 8.06 -2.10 -1.28
C PRO A 29 9.24 -1.16 -1.54
N ALA A 30 10.04 -1.39 -2.58
CA ALA A 30 11.21 -0.57 -2.88
C ALA A 30 10.81 0.85 -3.31
N ASP A 31 9.84 0.97 -4.20
CA ASP A 31 9.33 2.26 -4.65
C ASP A 31 8.64 3.01 -3.50
N LEU A 32 7.83 2.30 -2.69
CA LEU A 32 7.19 2.91 -1.53
C LEU A 32 8.23 3.39 -0.51
N ALA A 33 9.27 2.61 -0.22
CA ALA A 33 10.32 3.01 0.70
C ALA A 33 11.07 4.26 0.19
N ALA A 34 11.34 4.34 -1.11
CA ALA A 34 11.96 5.51 -1.71
C ALA A 34 11.10 6.76 -1.53
N ASP A 35 9.80 6.67 -1.76
CA ASP A 35 8.86 7.77 -1.56
C ASP A 35 8.75 8.18 -0.09
N LEU A 36 8.71 7.23 0.84
CA LEU A 36 8.71 7.52 2.28
C LEU A 36 9.98 8.25 2.72
N LEU A 37 11.13 7.81 2.24
CA LEU A 37 12.42 8.47 2.52
C LEU A 37 12.50 9.88 1.91
N ALA A 38 11.85 10.10 0.78
CA ALA A 38 11.75 11.41 0.13
C ALA A 38 10.72 12.35 0.80
N GLY A 39 9.95 11.88 1.79
CA GLY A 39 8.94 12.68 2.49
C GLY A 39 7.59 12.78 1.79
N GLU A 40 7.33 11.92 0.80
CA GLU A 40 6.09 11.95 0.02
C GLU A 40 4.83 11.60 0.83
N ALA A 41 4.97 10.94 1.99
CA ALA A 41 3.86 10.68 2.91
C ALA A 41 3.75 11.71 4.04
N ALA A 42 4.63 12.71 4.10
CA ALA A 42 4.56 13.80 5.06
C ALA A 42 3.52 14.85 4.65
N GLU A 43 3.31 15.83 5.51
CA GLU A 43 2.46 16.98 5.20
C GLU A 43 2.98 17.67 3.92
N GLY A 44 2.10 17.87 2.97
CA GLY A 44 2.45 18.41 1.63
C GLY A 44 2.94 17.37 0.62
N GLY A 45 3.15 16.12 1.03
CA GLY A 45 3.51 15.03 0.12
C GLY A 45 2.34 14.56 -0.75
N SER A 46 2.62 13.68 -1.69
CA SER A 46 1.68 13.24 -2.72
C SER A 46 0.90 11.96 -2.39
N ILE A 47 1.34 11.20 -1.36
CA ILE A 47 0.75 9.92 -1.01
C ILE A 47 0.29 9.86 0.45
N VAL A 48 -0.65 8.95 0.71
CA VAL A 48 -1.06 8.52 2.05
C VAL A 48 -1.01 7.00 2.09
N VAL A 49 -0.25 6.44 3.01
CA VAL A 49 -0.17 4.97 3.17
C VAL A 49 -1.25 4.52 4.15
N ILE A 50 -2.04 3.55 3.75
CA ILE A 50 -3.20 3.04 4.51
C ILE A 50 -2.94 1.59 4.91
N ASP A 51 -2.91 1.35 6.21
CA ASP A 51 -3.02 0.01 6.78
C ASP A 51 -4.50 -0.36 6.87
N THR A 52 -4.93 -1.31 6.04
CA THR A 52 -6.33 -1.72 5.93
C THR A 52 -6.73 -2.80 6.93
N ARG A 53 -5.79 -3.26 7.77
CA ARG A 53 -6.00 -4.27 8.81
C ARG A 53 -6.68 -3.67 10.04
N SER A 54 -6.91 -4.50 11.06
CA SER A 54 -7.42 -4.04 12.35
C SER A 54 -6.45 -3.10 13.07
N PRO A 55 -6.94 -2.21 13.97
CA PRO A 55 -6.06 -1.39 14.80
C PRO A 55 -5.08 -2.19 15.65
N ALA A 56 -5.45 -3.38 16.10
CA ALA A 56 -4.56 -4.27 16.85
C ALA A 56 -3.36 -4.74 15.99
N HIS A 57 -3.60 -5.15 14.77
CA HIS A 57 -2.53 -5.52 13.83
C HIS A 57 -1.62 -4.34 13.50
N TYR A 58 -2.20 -3.16 13.30
CA TYR A 58 -1.43 -1.93 13.11
C TYR A 58 -0.47 -1.67 14.29
N ALA A 59 -0.96 -1.79 15.52
CA ALA A 59 -0.15 -1.57 16.72
C ALA A 59 0.97 -2.60 16.89
N GLU A 60 0.74 -3.86 16.47
CA GLU A 60 1.76 -4.91 16.49
C GLU A 60 2.91 -4.64 15.52
N GLY A 61 2.63 -4.01 14.40
CA GLY A 61 3.63 -3.64 13.40
C GLY A 61 2.98 -3.08 12.16
N HIS A 62 3.50 -1.94 11.68
CA HIS A 62 3.01 -1.27 10.48
C HIS A 62 4.15 -0.59 9.72
N ILE A 63 3.91 -0.27 8.47
CA ILE A 63 4.84 0.52 7.65
C ILE A 63 4.94 1.92 8.25
N PRO A 64 6.16 2.42 8.53
CA PRO A 64 6.34 3.76 9.10
C PRO A 64 5.69 4.84 8.23
N GLY A 65 4.93 5.73 8.87
CA GLY A 65 4.16 6.76 8.18
C GLY A 65 2.75 6.35 7.75
N ALA A 66 2.41 5.07 7.84
CA ALA A 66 1.07 4.60 7.52
C ALA A 66 0.05 5.02 8.58
N ILE A 67 -1.18 5.27 8.16
CA ILE A 67 -2.32 5.46 9.05
C ILE A 67 -3.15 4.18 9.13
N SER A 68 -3.71 3.92 10.30
CA SER A 68 -4.65 2.81 10.52
C SER A 68 -6.03 3.21 10.00
N PHE A 69 -6.50 2.53 8.95
CA PHE A 69 -7.84 2.72 8.42
C PHE A 69 -8.41 1.38 7.95
N PRO A 70 -9.01 0.59 8.84
CA PRO A 70 -9.56 -0.71 8.49
C PRO A 70 -10.56 -0.60 7.33
N HIS A 71 -10.42 -1.49 6.34
CA HIS A 71 -11.31 -1.46 5.17
C HIS A 71 -12.78 -1.61 5.53
N SER A 72 -13.10 -2.28 6.63
CA SER A 72 -14.46 -2.46 7.13
C SER A 72 -15.14 -1.17 7.57
N THR A 73 -14.36 -0.13 7.89
CA THR A 73 -14.86 1.16 8.38
C THR A 73 -14.91 2.24 7.30
N MET A 74 -14.51 1.93 6.08
CA MET A 74 -14.51 2.89 4.97
C MET A 74 -15.93 3.14 4.46
N SER A 75 -16.35 4.39 4.49
CA SER A 75 -17.68 4.84 4.06
C SER A 75 -17.61 6.28 3.56
N PRO A 76 -18.68 6.80 2.92
CA PRO A 76 -18.73 8.22 2.57
C PRO A 76 -18.50 9.14 3.77
N THR A 77 -19.00 8.77 4.94
CA THR A 77 -18.85 9.57 6.17
C THR A 77 -17.42 9.54 6.71
N THR A 78 -16.82 8.36 6.82
CA THR A 78 -15.48 8.19 7.42
C THR A 78 -14.36 8.70 6.53
N THR A 79 -14.62 8.91 5.24
CA THR A 79 -13.63 9.42 4.26
C THR A 79 -13.77 10.90 3.96
N GLN A 80 -14.70 11.63 4.60
CA GLN A 80 -14.97 13.05 4.32
C GLN A 80 -13.72 13.94 4.49
N GLY A 81 -12.86 13.62 5.45
CA GLY A 81 -11.63 14.39 5.73
C GLY A 81 -10.44 14.04 4.84
N LEU A 82 -10.56 13.06 3.95
CA LEU A 82 -9.47 12.64 3.10
C LEU A 82 -9.31 13.57 1.90
N SER A 83 -8.06 13.96 1.61
CA SER A 83 -7.72 14.78 0.44
C SER A 83 -7.95 14.01 -0.87
N ARG A 84 -8.56 14.66 -1.85
CA ARG A 84 -8.74 14.11 -3.19
C ARG A 84 -7.53 14.33 -4.10
N ASP A 85 -6.57 15.11 -3.65
CA ASP A 85 -5.36 15.42 -4.44
C ASP A 85 -4.23 14.41 -4.21
N LYS A 86 -4.36 13.54 -3.19
CA LYS A 86 -3.37 12.52 -2.86
C LYS A 86 -3.72 11.16 -3.45
N VAL A 87 -2.71 10.30 -3.55
CA VAL A 87 -2.88 8.88 -3.90
C VAL A 87 -2.79 8.04 -2.64
N TYR A 88 -3.75 7.16 -2.44
CA TYR A 88 -3.84 6.30 -1.26
C TYR A 88 -3.23 4.93 -1.59
N VAL A 89 -2.15 4.59 -0.89
CA VAL A 89 -1.46 3.30 -1.04
C VAL A 89 -1.95 2.35 0.04
N CYS A 90 -2.74 1.37 -0.34
CA CYS A 90 -3.35 0.41 0.57
C CYS A 90 -2.50 -0.84 0.72
N TYR A 91 -2.32 -1.33 1.96
CA TYR A 91 -1.68 -2.61 2.20
C TYR A 91 -2.39 -3.44 3.27
N CYS A 92 -2.13 -4.73 3.26
CA CYS A 92 -2.58 -5.73 4.22
C CYS A 92 -1.38 -6.57 4.68
N ASP A 93 -1.62 -7.73 5.30
CA ASP A 93 -0.54 -8.60 5.80
C ASP A 93 0.38 -9.12 4.69
N GLY A 94 -0.20 -9.57 3.59
CA GLY A 94 0.54 -10.19 2.50
C GLY A 94 -0.35 -10.65 1.36
N ILE A 95 0.20 -11.50 0.48
CA ILE A 95 -0.48 -11.96 -0.74
C ILE A 95 -1.79 -12.72 -0.44
N GLY A 96 -1.86 -13.44 0.69
CA GLY A 96 -3.03 -14.20 1.09
C GLY A 96 -4.16 -13.37 1.70
N CYS A 97 -3.97 -12.07 1.90
CA CYS A 97 -4.94 -11.16 2.48
C CYS A 97 -5.53 -10.24 1.41
N ASN A 98 -6.85 -10.20 1.28
CA ASN A 98 -7.52 -9.30 0.33
C ASN A 98 -7.96 -7.97 0.94
N GLY A 99 -7.56 -7.67 2.18
CA GLY A 99 -7.95 -6.43 2.87
C GLY A 99 -7.50 -5.17 2.14
N SER A 100 -6.30 -5.18 1.57
CA SER A 100 -5.80 -4.08 0.74
C SER A 100 -6.60 -3.91 -0.55
N THR A 101 -6.97 -5.01 -1.19
CA THR A 101 -7.82 -4.99 -2.39
C THR A 101 -9.21 -4.43 -2.07
N GLN A 102 -9.80 -4.85 -0.96
CA GLN A 102 -11.09 -4.32 -0.50
C GLN A 102 -11.02 -2.83 -0.14
N GLY A 103 -9.96 -2.41 0.56
CA GLY A 103 -9.75 -1.02 0.92
C GLY A 103 -9.55 -0.14 -0.32
N ALA A 104 -8.68 -0.54 -1.23
CA ALA A 104 -8.45 0.16 -2.49
C ALA A 104 -9.73 0.25 -3.34
N TYR A 105 -10.51 -0.85 -3.42
CA TYR A 105 -11.79 -0.86 -4.11
C TYR A 105 -12.78 0.15 -3.53
N LYS A 106 -12.94 0.15 -2.20
CA LYS A 106 -13.88 1.05 -1.52
C LYS A 106 -13.48 2.51 -1.71
N LEU A 107 -12.20 2.84 -1.53
CA LEU A 107 -11.71 4.20 -1.75
C LEU A 107 -11.86 4.63 -3.21
N ALA A 108 -11.54 3.78 -4.16
CA ALA A 108 -11.72 4.06 -5.59
C ALA A 108 -13.20 4.29 -5.94
N ALA A 109 -14.11 3.47 -5.39
CA ALA A 109 -15.56 3.64 -5.57
C ALA A 109 -16.08 4.96 -4.99
N LEU A 110 -15.40 5.51 -3.98
CA LEU A 110 -15.69 6.82 -3.40
C LEU A 110 -15.01 7.99 -4.14
N GLY A 111 -14.28 7.70 -5.22
CA GLY A 111 -13.64 8.69 -6.10
C GLY A 111 -12.21 9.06 -5.73
N PHE A 112 -11.54 8.30 -4.87
CA PHE A 112 -10.14 8.51 -4.52
C PHE A 112 -9.20 7.78 -5.48
N ARG A 113 -8.03 8.36 -5.73
CA ARG A 113 -6.95 7.70 -6.47
C ARG A 113 -6.22 6.73 -5.55
N VAL A 114 -6.02 5.50 -5.98
CA VAL A 114 -5.48 4.44 -5.14
C VAL A 114 -4.40 3.62 -5.86
N LYS A 115 -3.52 3.04 -5.08
CA LYS A 115 -2.64 1.94 -5.48
C LYS A 115 -2.64 0.88 -4.37
N GLU A 116 -2.34 -0.35 -4.74
CA GLU A 116 -2.16 -1.45 -3.79
C GLU A 116 -0.68 -1.80 -3.69
N LEU A 117 -0.17 -1.97 -2.46
CA LEU A 117 1.20 -2.44 -2.23
C LEU A 117 1.29 -3.94 -2.46
N ILE A 118 2.11 -4.37 -3.40
CA ILE A 118 2.37 -5.79 -3.69
C ILE A 118 3.02 -6.45 -2.47
N GLY A 119 2.45 -7.57 -2.05
CA GLY A 119 3.00 -8.41 -0.98
C GLY A 119 2.78 -7.89 0.42
N GLY A 120 2.25 -6.69 0.60
CA GLY A 120 1.88 -6.14 1.91
C GLY A 120 3.03 -6.03 2.90
N LEU A 121 2.70 -6.06 4.19
CA LEU A 121 3.67 -5.95 5.28
C LEU A 121 4.68 -7.11 5.28
N HIS A 122 4.24 -8.31 4.87
CA HIS A 122 5.11 -9.47 4.80
C HIS A 122 6.31 -9.22 3.86
N TRP A 123 6.08 -8.77 2.64
CA TRP A 123 7.16 -8.48 1.69
C TRP A 123 7.94 -7.22 2.03
N TRP A 124 7.31 -6.23 2.66
CA TRP A 124 8.01 -5.09 3.24
C TRP A 124 9.11 -5.55 4.21
N ARG A 125 8.76 -6.50 5.10
CA ARG A 125 9.72 -7.11 6.03
C ARG A 125 10.78 -7.96 5.33
N GLN A 126 10.38 -8.74 4.32
CA GLN A 126 11.30 -9.60 3.56
C GLN A 126 12.37 -8.78 2.83
N ASP A 127 12.03 -7.60 2.36
CA ASP A 127 12.98 -6.68 1.73
C ASP A 127 13.87 -5.94 2.76
N GLY A 128 13.68 -6.18 4.05
CA GLY A 128 14.52 -5.66 5.12
C GLY A 128 14.16 -4.25 5.58
N PHE A 129 13.01 -3.72 5.19
CA PHE A 129 12.57 -2.40 5.63
C PHE A 129 12.05 -2.42 7.07
N ALA A 130 12.26 -1.32 7.79
CA ALA A 130 11.88 -1.19 9.18
C ALA A 130 10.36 -1.10 9.36
N VAL A 131 9.88 -1.61 10.49
CA VAL A 131 8.46 -1.66 10.88
C VAL A 131 8.28 -0.86 12.17
N ALA A 132 7.32 0.07 12.18
CA ALA A 132 6.92 0.80 13.37
C ALA A 132 5.95 -0.03 14.22
N THR A 133 5.89 0.23 15.52
CA THR A 133 4.97 -0.41 16.47
C THR A 133 4.22 0.64 17.28
N GLY A 134 3.08 0.25 17.87
CA GLY A 134 2.26 1.15 18.66
C GLY A 134 1.28 1.97 17.83
N SER A 135 0.74 3.02 18.42
CA SER A 135 -0.30 3.86 17.81
C SER A 135 0.24 5.01 16.95
N GLU A 136 1.53 5.33 17.10
CA GLU A 136 2.17 6.41 16.33
C GLU A 136 2.55 5.92 14.93
N ALA A 137 2.36 6.76 13.93
CA ALA A 137 2.68 6.41 12.55
C ALA A 137 4.17 6.13 12.34
N GLY A 138 5.04 6.87 13.02
CA GLY A 138 6.47 6.80 12.81
C GLY A 138 6.91 7.44 11.49
N VAL A 139 8.20 7.46 11.26
CA VAL A 139 8.81 7.96 10.03
C VAL A 139 9.92 7.01 9.63
N LEU A 140 9.94 6.60 8.35
CA LEU A 140 11.03 5.81 7.80
C LEU A 140 12.25 6.73 7.58
N LEU A 141 13.41 6.32 8.11
CA LEU A 141 14.70 6.98 7.87
C LEU A 141 15.70 6.00 7.27
N GLU A 142 16.73 6.51 6.60
CA GLU A 142 17.87 5.70 6.23
C GLU A 142 18.48 5.08 7.49
N GLY A 143 18.57 3.74 7.53
CA GLY A 143 19.09 2.99 8.67
C GLY A 143 18.11 2.70 9.79
N GLY A 144 16.81 3.05 9.66
CA GLY A 144 15.80 2.67 10.64
C GLY A 144 14.56 3.55 10.69
N ILE A 145 13.94 3.60 11.88
CA ILE A 145 12.74 4.38 12.15
C ILE A 145 13.10 5.50 13.11
N ALA A 146 12.67 6.74 12.82
CA ALA A 146 12.57 7.75 13.88
C ALA A 146 11.32 7.44 14.71
N CYS A 147 11.53 7.13 15.98
CA CYS A 147 10.46 7.27 16.95
C CYS A 147 10.14 8.76 17.09
N ALA A 148 8.89 9.12 16.85
CA ALA A 148 8.35 10.34 17.40
C ALA A 148 8.18 10.08 18.91
N CYS A 149 9.22 10.33 19.66
CA CYS A 149 9.13 10.37 21.11
C CYS A 149 8.63 11.73 21.56
#